data_5e37e3e97cfa1ad32834a53a084f2dbf
#
_entry.id   5e37e3e97cfa1ad32834a53a084f2dbf
#
_cell.length_a   1.000
_cell.length_b   1.000
_cell.length_c   1.000
_cell.angle_alpha   90.00
_cell.angle_beta   90.00
_cell.angle_gamma   90.00
#
_symmetry.space_group_name_H-M   'P 1'
#
loop_
_entity.id
_entity.type
_entity.pdbx_description
1 polymer ?
#
loop_
_entity_poly.entity_id
_entity_poly.type
_entity_poly.pdbx_seq_one_letter_code
_entity_poly.pdbx_strand_id
1 'polypeptide(L)'
;VAPALARVAAALRVLDPGALVFAYLDDVVSHVDAQHAEAASALLAAEFGPLGLTLHADKTAVWSPNAAVRQDLPASLRDRWAFHMPVLGSAIPYVRASYPDAEESDPSAEASATERAVVALNDFQAALLELRSAGLKSTDAQSLHRIYVNGAVTHLLRGSLQDVGWCDLWDSHVEQFWEKLLHTELTAAQRVHVHLPLSSEYTGRGVQSARWRREAAFLGSWHLCLGSVAVALRFVSADQLLQAAQRSVRVPLAEAASTIRTMVPGYSFDADALFEAPDAKRQSELMEAVHAAKEAALVDALWHKNPRGDAVAAARSSGGPHAADYLLPPTPAGAAAGTKALGLTEDEGVVAMRADLQVPFPAYLPRFQRERGPAQQCNHQYSQGSTICGHSLTQAGGAPDVDGKHAQQCNVGGLVDARHNGLRDWLKSWLRSVCHYTSAETEQHVKEWDRWVQAKDANGRLKFTTVNTPEGPQRVPEMTVWAAVLDVSFTDDEGGLVLVDVSYTNACTPDADKTLRNARTAGKAASVRADEKRKRYP
;
A
#
# COMPACT_ATOMS: atom_id res chain seq x y z
N VAL A 1 21.22 -18.40 24.47
CA VAL A 1 21.51 -16.96 24.65
C VAL A 1 20.79 -16.43 25.89
N ALA A 2 19.45 -16.54 26.03
CA ALA A 2 18.71 -15.94 27.15
C ALA A 2 19.23 -16.32 28.55
N PRO A 3 19.59 -17.60 28.87
CA PRO A 3 20.17 -17.93 30.18
C PRO A 3 21.56 -17.28 30.43
N ALA A 4 22.38 -17.13 29.37
CA ALA A 4 23.66 -16.44 29.47
C ALA A 4 23.48 -14.95 29.77
N LEU A 5 22.55 -14.29 29.06
CA LEU A 5 22.19 -12.90 29.34
C LEU A 5 21.68 -12.68 30.76
N ALA A 6 20.89 -13.61 31.28
CA ALA A 6 20.39 -13.55 32.66
C ALA A 6 21.54 -13.64 33.67
N ARG A 7 22.56 -14.51 33.42
CA ARG A 7 23.76 -14.61 34.28
C ARG A 7 24.61 -13.35 34.19
N VAL A 8 24.83 -12.82 32.99
CA VAL A 8 25.55 -11.54 32.81
C VAL A 8 24.84 -10.42 33.57
N ALA A 9 23.52 -10.28 33.40
CA ALA A 9 22.75 -9.25 34.09
C ALA A 9 22.80 -9.40 35.61
N ALA A 10 22.75 -10.63 36.13
CA ALA A 10 22.88 -10.90 37.56
C ALA A 10 24.28 -10.55 38.09
N ALA A 11 25.34 -10.98 37.38
CA ALA A 11 26.71 -10.68 37.77
C ALA A 11 27.03 -9.18 37.72
N LEU A 12 26.56 -8.47 36.67
CA LEU A 12 26.74 -7.02 36.57
C LEU A 12 26.01 -6.26 37.67
N ARG A 13 24.82 -6.69 38.08
CA ARG A 13 24.09 -6.06 39.19
C ARG A 13 24.73 -6.23 40.55
N VAL A 14 25.59 -7.22 40.70
CA VAL A 14 26.43 -7.37 41.91
C VAL A 14 27.54 -6.31 41.95
N LEU A 15 28.10 -5.97 40.78
CA LEU A 15 29.16 -4.96 40.64
C LEU A 15 28.58 -3.53 40.62
N ASP A 16 27.51 -3.37 39.90
CA ASP A 16 26.79 -2.11 39.69
C ASP A 16 25.28 -2.38 39.84
N PRO A 17 24.65 -1.98 40.98
CA PRO A 17 23.24 -2.16 41.20
C PRO A 17 22.35 -1.45 40.17
N GLY A 18 22.90 -0.45 39.45
CA GLY A 18 22.26 0.25 38.35
C GLY A 18 22.37 -0.41 36.99
N ALA A 19 23.16 -1.50 36.89
CA ALA A 19 23.43 -2.15 35.62
C ALA A 19 22.18 -2.70 34.94
N LEU A 20 22.05 -2.42 33.63
CA LEU A 20 21.01 -2.95 32.76
C LEU A 20 21.64 -3.68 31.58
N VAL A 21 21.03 -4.78 31.14
CA VAL A 21 21.45 -5.51 29.93
C VAL A 21 20.23 -5.70 29.05
N PHE A 22 20.37 -5.28 27.80
CA PHE A 22 19.37 -5.45 26.77
C PHE A 22 19.96 -6.28 25.63
N ALA A 23 19.15 -7.13 25.03
CA ALA A 23 19.54 -7.87 23.83
C ALA A 23 18.41 -7.89 22.82
N TYR A 24 18.78 -7.76 21.57
CA TYR A 24 17.88 -7.90 20.44
C TYR A 24 18.60 -8.64 19.31
N LEU A 25 18.14 -9.85 18.99
CA LEU A 25 18.79 -10.74 18.03
C LEU A 25 20.27 -10.97 18.38
N ASP A 26 21.18 -10.40 17.61
CA ASP A 26 22.65 -10.46 17.75
C ASP A 26 23.26 -9.24 18.45
N ASP A 27 22.50 -8.18 18.64
CA ASP A 27 22.95 -6.97 19.35
C ASP A 27 22.73 -7.11 20.86
N VAL A 28 23.78 -6.81 21.66
CA VAL A 28 23.71 -6.74 23.12
C VAL A 28 24.20 -5.38 23.59
N VAL A 29 23.39 -4.73 24.40
CA VAL A 29 23.71 -3.44 25.01
C VAL A 29 23.74 -3.59 26.52
N SER A 30 24.84 -3.19 27.15
CA SER A 30 24.96 -3.11 28.62
C SER A 30 25.14 -1.65 29.05
N HIS A 31 24.35 -1.23 30.02
CA HIS A 31 24.47 0.05 30.70
C HIS A 31 25.10 -0.19 32.06
N VAL A 32 26.25 0.41 32.31
CA VAL A 32 27.01 0.28 33.55
C VAL A 32 27.80 1.55 33.83
N ASP A 33 28.19 1.77 35.08
CA ASP A 33 29.16 2.81 35.40
C ASP A 33 30.50 2.58 34.70
N ALA A 34 31.19 3.66 34.30
CA ALA A 34 32.42 3.60 33.51
C ALA A 34 33.48 2.70 34.12
N GLN A 35 33.63 2.70 35.44
CA GLN A 35 34.55 1.85 36.19
C GLN A 35 34.28 0.35 36.01
N HIS A 36 33.05 -0.04 35.64
CA HIS A 36 32.64 -1.44 35.44
C HIS A 36 32.56 -1.84 33.96
N ALA A 37 32.85 -0.95 33.03
CA ALA A 37 32.69 -1.19 31.60
C ALA A 37 33.60 -2.35 31.10
N GLU A 38 34.82 -2.48 31.61
CA GLU A 38 35.72 -3.58 31.26
C GLU A 38 35.23 -4.92 31.81
N ALA A 39 34.74 -4.92 33.05
CA ALA A 39 34.16 -6.10 33.68
C ALA A 39 32.91 -6.56 32.92
N ALA A 40 32.09 -5.63 32.45
CA ALA A 40 30.91 -5.92 31.62
C ALA A 40 31.31 -6.62 30.32
N SER A 41 32.32 -6.10 29.63
CA SER A 41 32.83 -6.69 28.37
C SER A 41 33.41 -8.09 28.62
N ALA A 42 34.15 -8.27 29.70
CA ALA A 42 34.73 -9.58 30.08
C ALA A 42 33.64 -10.61 30.43
N LEU A 43 32.62 -10.22 31.17
CA LEU A 43 31.48 -11.08 31.53
C LEU A 43 30.68 -11.51 30.28
N LEU A 44 30.41 -10.59 29.35
CA LEU A 44 29.77 -10.93 28.09
C LEU A 44 30.61 -11.94 27.29
N ALA A 45 31.91 -11.71 27.16
CA ALA A 45 32.80 -12.64 26.47
C ALA A 45 32.86 -14.03 27.15
N ALA A 46 32.93 -14.09 28.49
CA ALA A 46 32.96 -15.32 29.25
C ALA A 46 31.69 -16.15 29.15
N GLU A 47 30.52 -15.50 29.13
CA GLU A 47 29.23 -16.18 29.09
C GLU A 47 28.80 -16.57 27.66
N PHE A 48 29.26 -15.84 26.64
CA PHE A 48 28.93 -16.14 25.25
C PHE A 48 29.95 -17.06 24.57
N GLY A 49 31.21 -17.02 24.96
CA GLY A 49 32.26 -17.89 24.40
C GLY A 49 31.89 -19.39 24.41
N PRO A 50 31.40 -19.97 25.51
CA PRO A 50 30.94 -21.36 25.54
C PRO A 50 29.76 -21.69 24.61
N LEU A 51 29.01 -20.66 24.16
CA LEU A 51 27.94 -20.80 23.18
C LEU A 51 28.42 -20.68 21.72
N GLY A 52 29.73 -20.54 21.52
CA GLY A 52 30.33 -20.30 20.20
C GLY A 52 30.09 -18.88 19.66
N LEU A 53 29.71 -17.95 20.52
CA LEU A 53 29.51 -16.55 20.17
C LEU A 53 30.70 -15.71 20.61
N THR A 54 31.17 -14.85 19.73
CA THR A 54 32.29 -13.94 20.02
C THR A 54 31.85 -12.49 19.88
N LEU A 55 32.32 -11.63 20.78
CA LEU A 55 32.12 -10.19 20.64
C LEU A 55 32.96 -9.69 19.46
N HIS A 56 32.34 -9.06 18.50
CA HIS A 56 33.01 -8.52 17.33
C HIS A 56 33.71 -7.21 17.70
N ALA A 57 35.05 -7.23 17.72
CA ALA A 57 35.85 -6.10 18.20
C ALA A 57 35.52 -4.78 17.46
N ASP A 58 35.40 -4.83 16.12
CA ASP A 58 35.18 -3.63 15.31
C ASP A 58 33.74 -3.10 15.37
N LYS A 59 32.81 -3.91 15.87
CA LYS A 59 31.42 -3.50 16.06
C LYS A 59 31.09 -3.15 17.51
N THR A 60 31.99 -3.46 18.45
CA THR A 60 31.81 -3.13 19.86
C THR A 60 32.13 -1.65 20.06
N ALA A 61 31.15 -0.87 20.47
CA ALA A 61 31.29 0.55 20.77
C ALA A 61 30.98 0.84 22.23
N VAL A 62 31.63 1.86 22.78
CA VAL A 62 31.36 2.41 24.11
C VAL A 62 30.86 3.83 23.95
N TRP A 63 29.78 4.14 24.62
CA TRP A 63 29.13 5.44 24.53
C TRP A 63 28.65 5.90 25.91
N SER A 64 28.67 7.20 26.13
CA SER A 64 28.05 7.82 27.30
C SER A 64 27.41 9.16 26.89
N PRO A 65 26.27 9.55 27.48
CA PRO A 65 25.76 10.91 27.31
C PRO A 65 26.67 11.99 27.90
N ASN A 66 27.69 11.60 28.70
CA ASN A 66 28.68 12.51 29.29
C ASN A 66 30.08 12.20 28.72
N ALA A 67 30.65 13.07 27.86
CA ALA A 67 31.97 12.86 27.23
C ALA A 67 33.13 12.82 28.25
N ALA A 68 33.00 13.47 29.39
CA ALA A 68 34.02 13.45 30.42
C ALA A 68 34.32 12.00 30.86
N VAL A 69 33.31 11.11 30.85
CA VAL A 69 33.45 9.68 31.17
C VAL A 69 34.45 8.96 30.27
N ARG A 70 34.73 9.46 29.06
CA ARG A 70 35.73 8.88 28.17
C ARG A 70 37.11 8.82 28.81
N GLN A 71 37.46 9.81 29.64
CA GLN A 71 38.76 9.88 30.30
C GLN A 71 38.88 8.83 31.40
N ASP A 72 37.75 8.42 32.00
CA ASP A 72 37.70 7.42 33.07
C ASP A 72 37.69 5.99 32.55
N LEU A 73 37.53 5.80 31.22
CA LEU A 73 37.54 4.47 30.62
C LEU A 73 38.97 3.89 30.52
N PRO A 74 39.13 2.56 30.66
CA PRO A 74 40.35 1.86 30.31
C PRO A 74 40.77 2.14 28.86
N ALA A 75 42.07 2.13 28.58
CA ALA A 75 42.58 2.40 27.23
C ALA A 75 41.95 1.48 26.18
N SER A 76 41.77 0.20 26.48
CA SER A 76 41.12 -0.81 25.61
C SER A 76 39.70 -0.45 25.17
N LEU A 77 38.96 0.34 25.95
CA LEU A 77 37.59 0.78 25.67
C LEU A 77 37.54 2.23 25.18
N ARG A 78 38.56 3.03 25.52
CA ARG A 78 38.65 4.44 25.11
C ARG A 78 38.76 4.58 23.59
N ASP A 79 39.47 3.67 22.93
CA ASP A 79 39.65 3.62 21.49
C ASP A 79 38.37 3.17 20.75
N ARG A 80 37.43 2.60 21.50
CA ARG A 80 36.10 2.20 21.00
C ARG A 80 35.00 3.21 21.30
N TRP A 81 35.39 4.41 21.73
CA TRP A 81 34.46 5.46 22.02
C TRP A 81 33.69 5.87 20.76
N ALA A 82 32.39 5.82 20.83
CA ALA A 82 31.50 6.33 19.80
C ALA A 82 30.78 7.61 20.28
N PHE A 83 30.62 8.57 19.42
CA PHE A 83 29.89 9.80 19.73
C PHE A 83 28.36 9.58 19.68
N HIS A 84 27.93 8.46 19.23
CA HIS A 84 26.55 8.02 19.17
C HIS A 84 26.48 6.52 19.46
N MET A 85 25.36 6.08 20.00
CA MET A 85 25.11 4.67 20.21
C MET A 85 24.26 4.13 19.07
N PRO A 86 24.81 3.29 18.19
CA PRO A 86 23.98 2.61 17.20
C PRO A 86 23.13 1.54 17.88
N VAL A 87 21.81 1.68 17.80
CA VAL A 87 20.87 0.68 18.31
C VAL A 87 19.89 0.36 17.20
N LEU A 88 19.90 -0.89 16.74
CA LEU A 88 18.98 -1.37 15.69
C LEU A 88 18.96 -0.48 14.43
N GLY A 89 20.13 0.00 14.00
CA GLY A 89 20.27 0.87 12.84
C GLY A 89 19.89 2.34 13.07
N SER A 90 19.39 2.69 14.25
CA SER A 90 19.22 4.08 14.68
C SER A 90 20.40 4.52 15.51
N ALA A 91 20.73 5.82 15.45
CA ALA A 91 21.72 6.41 16.33
C ALA A 91 21.02 7.09 17.51
N ILE A 92 21.45 6.80 18.74
CA ILE A 92 21.05 7.59 19.91
C ILE A 92 22.10 8.71 20.04
N PRO A 93 21.74 9.94 19.70
CA PRO A 93 22.67 11.06 19.81
C PRO A 93 22.87 11.43 21.28
N TYR A 94 24.03 11.97 21.61
CA TYR A 94 24.21 12.57 22.91
C TYR A 94 23.58 13.96 22.95
N VAL A 95 23.14 14.37 24.14
CA VAL A 95 22.47 15.65 24.31
C VAL A 95 23.50 16.77 24.35
N ARG A 96 23.49 17.61 23.32
CA ARG A 96 24.40 18.77 23.16
C ARG A 96 24.48 19.67 24.40
N ALA A 97 23.40 19.76 25.19
CA ALA A 97 23.36 20.56 26.42
C ALA A 97 24.29 20.04 27.55
N SER A 98 24.71 18.77 27.50
CA SER A 98 25.65 18.18 28.46
C SER A 98 27.11 18.35 28.03
N TYR A 99 27.36 18.98 26.88
CA TYR A 99 28.66 19.16 26.26
C TYR A 99 28.82 20.56 25.70
N PRO A 100 28.86 21.59 26.56
CA PRO A 100 28.99 23.00 26.10
C PRO A 100 30.29 23.23 25.31
N ASP A 101 31.32 22.43 25.57
CA ASP A 101 32.66 22.59 24.98
C ASP A 101 32.96 21.55 23.87
N ALA A 102 32.02 20.71 23.50
CA ALA A 102 32.20 19.81 22.35
C ALA A 102 32.09 20.64 21.06
N GLU A 103 33.25 21.08 20.58
CA GLU A 103 33.39 21.88 19.36
C GLU A 103 32.84 21.19 18.12
N GLU A 104 32.61 19.92 18.15
CA GLU A 104 31.94 19.18 17.08
C GLU A 104 31.22 17.98 17.68
N SER A 105 29.98 18.20 18.14
CA SER A 105 29.05 17.11 18.10
C SER A 105 28.99 16.67 16.64
N ASP A 106 29.47 15.47 16.35
CA ASP A 106 29.32 14.93 15.02
C ASP A 106 27.82 14.75 14.76
N PRO A 107 27.12 15.72 14.11
CA PRO A 107 25.75 15.54 13.68
C PRO A 107 25.66 14.42 12.65
N SER A 108 26.85 13.90 12.26
CA SER A 108 27.04 12.92 11.23
C SER A 108 26.48 11.56 11.57
N ALA A 109 26.23 11.21 12.81
CA ALA A 109 25.86 9.84 13.11
C ALA A 109 24.36 9.58 12.92
N GLU A 110 23.47 10.46 13.36
CA GLU A 110 22.05 10.37 12.99
C GLU A 110 21.88 10.76 11.52
N ALA A 111 22.55 11.81 11.07
CA ALA A 111 22.68 12.14 9.67
C ALA A 111 23.27 10.97 8.88
N SER A 112 24.33 10.32 9.36
CA SER A 112 24.92 9.16 8.67
C SER A 112 24.01 7.93 8.62
N ALA A 113 23.12 7.70 9.60
CA ALA A 113 22.15 6.61 9.56
C ALA A 113 21.04 6.89 8.53
N THR A 114 20.53 8.12 8.53
CA THR A 114 19.49 8.58 7.58
C THR A 114 20.05 8.71 6.17
N GLU A 115 21.27 9.20 6.01
CA GLU A 115 21.97 9.25 4.72
C GLU A 115 22.23 7.84 4.16
N ARG A 116 22.74 6.92 4.98
CA ARG A 116 22.92 5.51 4.58
C ARG A 116 21.61 4.87 4.15
N ALA A 117 20.52 5.17 4.83
CA ALA A 117 19.21 4.64 4.45
C ALA A 117 18.78 5.14 3.07
N VAL A 118 18.98 6.43 2.75
CA VAL A 118 18.70 7.00 1.42
C VAL A 118 19.61 6.41 0.36
N VAL A 119 20.91 6.25 0.63
CA VAL A 119 21.85 5.60 -0.29
C VAL A 119 21.40 4.16 -0.58
N ALA A 120 21.11 3.37 0.46
CA ALA A 120 20.64 2.00 0.30
C ALA A 120 19.29 1.91 -0.45
N LEU A 121 18.39 2.88 -0.27
CA LEU A 121 17.17 2.98 -1.06
C LEU A 121 17.48 3.19 -2.54
N ASN A 122 18.36 4.14 -2.84
CA ASN A 122 18.74 4.45 -4.23
C ASN A 122 19.41 3.28 -4.92
N ASP A 123 20.35 2.60 -4.22
CA ASP A 123 21.04 1.42 -4.74
C ASP A 123 20.05 0.28 -5.03
N PHE A 124 19.12 0.05 -4.11
CA PHE A 124 18.07 -0.96 -4.29
C PHE A 124 17.14 -0.62 -5.47
N GLN A 125 16.74 0.63 -5.60
CA GLN A 125 15.90 1.10 -6.72
C GLN A 125 16.63 0.98 -8.06
N ALA A 126 17.93 1.32 -8.10
CA ALA A 126 18.75 1.15 -9.29
C ALA A 126 18.85 -0.32 -9.70
N ALA A 127 19.13 -1.22 -8.74
CA ALA A 127 19.15 -2.66 -8.99
C ALA A 127 17.80 -3.20 -9.49
N LEU A 128 16.68 -2.74 -8.97
CA LEU A 128 15.34 -3.12 -9.48
C LEU A 128 15.12 -2.69 -10.93
N LEU A 129 15.57 -1.47 -11.30
CA LEU A 129 15.44 -0.99 -12.68
C LEU A 129 16.36 -1.75 -13.64
N GLU A 130 17.55 -2.17 -13.21
CA GLU A 130 18.44 -3.05 -13.98
C GLU A 130 17.84 -4.44 -14.15
N LEU A 131 17.32 -5.06 -13.08
CA LEU A 131 16.62 -6.33 -13.15
C LEU A 131 15.40 -6.26 -14.06
N ARG A 132 14.70 -5.14 -14.07
CA ARG A 132 13.60 -4.90 -14.99
C ARG A 132 14.07 -4.90 -16.45
N SER A 133 15.20 -4.27 -16.74
CA SER A 133 15.82 -4.31 -18.07
C SER A 133 16.24 -5.73 -18.48
N ALA A 134 16.54 -6.58 -17.50
CA ALA A 134 16.86 -8.00 -17.68
C ALA A 134 15.63 -8.93 -17.72
N GLY A 135 14.39 -8.39 -17.61
CA GLY A 135 13.15 -9.14 -17.75
C GLY A 135 12.31 -9.30 -16.46
N LEU A 136 12.67 -8.68 -15.34
CA LEU A 136 11.80 -8.62 -14.18
C LEU A 136 10.53 -7.83 -14.53
N LYS A 137 9.36 -8.37 -14.22
CA LYS A 137 8.09 -7.69 -14.47
C LYS A 137 7.95 -6.43 -13.61
N SER A 138 7.30 -5.40 -14.14
CA SER A 138 7.03 -4.14 -13.42
C SER A 138 6.18 -4.36 -12.16
N THR A 139 5.25 -5.30 -12.18
CA THR A 139 4.45 -5.70 -11.01
C THR A 139 5.30 -6.32 -9.90
N ASP A 140 6.29 -7.15 -10.27
CA ASP A 140 7.20 -7.77 -9.31
C ASP A 140 8.18 -6.73 -8.74
N ALA A 141 8.72 -5.85 -9.60
CA ALA A 141 9.58 -4.74 -9.18
C ALA A 141 8.86 -3.82 -8.18
N GLN A 142 7.59 -3.49 -8.45
CA GLN A 142 6.77 -2.71 -7.52
C GLN A 142 6.55 -3.44 -6.19
N SER A 143 6.24 -4.73 -6.23
CA SER A 143 6.00 -5.51 -5.01
C SER A 143 7.25 -5.60 -4.14
N LEU A 144 8.41 -5.85 -4.73
CA LEU A 144 9.70 -5.84 -4.05
C LEU A 144 10.03 -4.47 -3.48
N HIS A 145 9.83 -3.41 -4.28
CA HIS A 145 10.03 -2.04 -3.83
C HIS A 145 9.17 -1.70 -2.62
N ARG A 146 7.88 -2.02 -2.65
CA ARG A 146 6.95 -1.80 -1.55
C ARG A 146 7.39 -2.53 -0.27
N ILE A 147 7.77 -3.80 -0.37
CA ILE A 147 8.20 -4.61 0.78
C ILE A 147 9.46 -3.99 1.40
N TYR A 148 10.45 -3.66 0.57
CA TYR A 148 11.69 -3.06 1.03
C TYR A 148 11.47 -1.70 1.68
N VAL A 149 10.80 -0.78 0.99
CA VAL A 149 10.57 0.60 1.47
C VAL A 149 9.80 0.61 2.79
N ASN A 150 8.74 -0.20 2.89
CA ASN A 150 7.93 -0.25 4.11
C ASN A 150 8.71 -0.82 5.30
N GLY A 151 9.62 -1.74 5.06
CA GLY A 151 10.49 -2.33 6.09
C GLY A 151 11.64 -1.41 6.51
N ALA A 152 12.37 -0.89 5.53
CA ALA A 152 13.65 -0.20 5.73
C ALA A 152 13.55 1.06 6.60
N VAL A 153 12.45 1.81 6.51
CA VAL A 153 12.28 3.07 7.24
C VAL A 153 11.60 2.91 8.61
N THR A 154 10.95 1.78 8.84
CA THR A 154 10.08 1.60 10.03
C THR A 154 10.84 1.78 11.35
N HIS A 155 12.02 1.19 11.46
CA HIS A 155 12.82 1.26 12.69
C HIS A 155 13.36 2.66 12.96
N LEU A 156 13.75 3.41 11.92
CA LEU A 156 14.19 4.80 12.05
C LEU A 156 13.06 5.69 12.57
N LEU A 157 11.86 5.56 11.99
CA LEU A 157 10.68 6.33 12.42
C LEU A 157 10.20 5.96 13.82
N ARG A 158 10.43 4.72 14.27
CA ARG A 158 10.10 4.27 15.62
C ARG A 158 11.12 4.70 16.66
N GLY A 159 12.38 4.75 16.28
CA GLY A 159 13.47 5.06 17.20
C GLY A 159 13.57 6.54 17.57
N SER A 160 13.28 7.42 16.61
CA SER A 160 13.34 8.87 16.80
C SER A 160 12.32 9.59 15.92
N LEU A 161 11.92 10.80 16.34
CA LEU A 161 11.08 11.67 15.52
C LEU A 161 11.97 12.31 14.45
N GLN A 162 12.05 11.67 13.29
CA GLN A 162 12.91 12.08 12.19
C GLN A 162 12.62 13.51 11.70
N ASP A 163 13.60 14.15 11.09
CA ASP A 163 13.42 15.45 10.46
C ASP A 163 12.40 15.40 9.31
N VAL A 164 11.58 16.44 9.19
CA VAL A 164 10.55 16.53 8.14
C VAL A 164 11.17 16.55 6.76
N GLY A 165 12.25 17.30 6.59
CA GLY A 165 12.95 17.40 5.28
C GLY A 165 13.55 16.07 4.85
N TRP A 166 14.07 15.28 5.80
CA TRP A 166 14.52 13.93 5.49
C TRP A 166 13.35 13.00 5.08
N CYS A 167 12.22 13.06 5.77
CA CYS A 167 11.04 12.28 5.38
C CYS A 167 10.55 12.66 3.98
N ASP A 168 10.52 13.95 3.66
CA ASP A 168 10.12 14.44 2.34
C ASP A 168 11.14 14.01 1.25
N LEU A 169 12.44 14.01 1.57
CA LEU A 169 13.49 13.49 0.69
C LEU A 169 13.32 12.00 0.41
N TRP A 170 13.06 11.19 1.45
CA TRP A 170 12.77 9.76 1.31
C TRP A 170 11.58 9.51 0.38
N ASP A 171 10.46 10.20 0.64
CA ASP A 171 9.25 10.06 -0.17
C ASP A 171 9.50 10.50 -1.61
N SER A 172 10.29 11.57 -1.84
CA SER A 172 10.68 12.00 -3.17
C SER A 172 11.45 10.91 -3.96
N HIS A 173 12.40 10.21 -3.31
CA HIS A 173 13.09 9.08 -3.97
C HIS A 173 12.13 7.93 -4.30
N VAL A 174 11.19 7.63 -3.41
CA VAL A 174 10.14 6.64 -3.66
C VAL A 174 9.30 7.03 -4.89
N GLU A 175 8.84 8.27 -4.95
CA GLU A 175 8.03 8.80 -6.05
C GLU A 175 8.79 8.80 -7.38
N GLN A 176 10.07 9.19 -7.37
CA GLN A 176 10.94 9.15 -8.55
C GLN A 176 11.15 7.74 -9.10
N PHE A 177 11.23 6.73 -8.23
CA PHE A 177 11.25 5.34 -8.70
C PHE A 177 9.99 4.99 -9.47
N TRP A 178 8.81 5.41 -8.99
CA TRP A 178 7.54 5.20 -9.68
C TRP A 178 7.48 5.95 -11.02
N GLU A 179 8.00 7.19 -11.07
CA GLU A 179 8.11 7.96 -12.30
C GLU A 179 8.98 7.23 -13.34
N LYS A 180 10.11 6.68 -12.92
CA LYS A 180 10.99 5.85 -13.78
C LYS A 180 10.32 4.55 -14.19
N LEU A 181 9.64 3.85 -13.26
CA LEU A 181 8.93 2.60 -13.54
C LEU A 181 7.81 2.78 -14.56
N LEU A 182 7.10 3.89 -14.48
CA LEU A 182 5.96 4.22 -15.36
C LEU A 182 6.35 5.10 -16.55
N HIS A 183 7.61 5.53 -16.68
CA HIS A 183 8.10 6.45 -17.70
C HIS A 183 7.24 7.72 -17.82
N THR A 184 6.95 8.37 -16.70
CA THR A 184 6.12 9.57 -16.64
C THR A 184 6.34 10.33 -15.34
N GLU A 185 6.16 11.63 -15.36
CA GLU A 185 6.10 12.44 -14.14
C GLU A 185 4.73 12.26 -13.46
N LEU A 186 4.75 12.14 -12.14
CA LEU A 186 3.55 12.00 -11.34
C LEU A 186 3.04 13.38 -10.88
N THR A 187 1.75 13.62 -11.04
CA THR A 187 1.08 14.77 -10.43
C THR A 187 0.97 14.60 -8.91
N ALA A 188 0.75 15.69 -8.17
CA ALA A 188 0.57 15.64 -6.72
C ALA A 188 -0.52 14.63 -6.28
N ALA A 189 -1.63 14.54 -7.02
CA ALA A 189 -2.68 13.57 -6.73
C ALA A 189 -2.20 12.12 -6.93
N GLN A 190 -1.44 11.85 -7.99
CA GLN A 190 -0.90 10.52 -8.28
C GLN A 190 0.16 10.10 -7.24
N ARG A 191 0.96 11.03 -6.74
CA ARG A 191 1.89 10.78 -5.63
C ARG A 191 1.16 10.36 -4.35
N VAL A 192 0.04 11.01 -4.03
CA VAL A 192 -0.83 10.56 -2.92
C VAL A 192 -1.32 9.13 -3.15
N HIS A 193 -1.73 8.77 -4.37
CA HIS A 193 -2.15 7.38 -4.68
C HIS A 193 -1.02 6.36 -4.45
N VAL A 194 0.24 6.70 -4.74
CA VAL A 194 1.39 5.82 -4.47
C VAL A 194 1.46 5.47 -2.98
N HIS A 195 1.18 6.42 -2.12
CA HIS A 195 1.33 6.30 -0.67
C HIS A 195 0.09 5.76 0.07
N LEU A 196 -1.07 5.70 -0.58
CA LEU A 196 -2.27 5.14 0.03
C LEU A 196 -2.17 3.61 0.18
N PRO A 197 -2.84 3.01 1.18
CA PRO A 197 -2.92 1.57 1.34
C PRO A 197 -3.48 0.86 0.10
N LEU A 198 -3.10 -0.40 -0.11
CA LEU A 198 -3.68 -1.23 -1.17
C LEU A 198 -5.18 -1.40 -1.03
N SER A 199 -5.69 -1.40 0.19
CA SER A 199 -7.12 -1.50 0.52
C SER A 199 -7.88 -0.19 0.39
N SER A 200 -7.22 0.91 0.00
CA SER A 200 -7.87 2.21 -0.17
C SER A 200 -9.01 2.17 -1.18
N GLU A 201 -10.10 2.88 -0.91
CA GLU A 201 -11.20 3.10 -1.87
C GLU A 201 -10.74 3.81 -3.15
N TYR A 202 -9.56 4.42 -3.14
CA TYR A 202 -9.01 5.26 -4.21
C TYR A 202 -7.73 4.70 -4.82
N THR A 203 -7.55 3.40 -4.81
CA THR A 203 -6.48 2.76 -5.57
C THR A 203 -5.06 3.03 -5.03
N GLY A 204 -4.79 2.77 -3.76
CA GLY A 204 -3.45 2.88 -3.19
C GLY A 204 -2.45 1.86 -3.77
N ARG A 205 -1.16 2.20 -3.74
CA ARG A 205 -0.07 1.28 -4.10
C ARG A 205 0.61 0.65 -2.89
N GLY A 206 0.21 1.06 -1.69
CA GLY A 206 0.69 0.48 -0.44
C GLY A 206 2.14 0.80 -0.09
N VAL A 207 2.77 1.76 -0.75
CA VAL A 207 4.10 2.24 -0.41
C VAL A 207 3.95 3.35 0.63
N GLN A 208 4.17 3.01 1.88
CA GLN A 208 3.89 3.94 2.97
C GLN A 208 4.86 5.13 2.96
N SER A 209 4.31 6.34 2.98
CA SER A 209 5.07 7.57 3.09
C SER A 209 5.78 7.67 4.44
N ALA A 210 7.07 8.00 4.44
CA ALA A 210 7.82 8.29 5.66
C ALA A 210 7.26 9.52 6.37
N ARG A 211 6.89 10.54 5.58
CA ARG A 211 6.32 11.79 6.09
C ARG A 211 4.98 11.59 6.81
N TRP A 212 4.13 10.71 6.30
CA TRP A 212 2.83 10.45 6.93
C TRP A 212 2.94 9.53 8.15
N ARG A 213 3.95 8.65 8.16
CA ARG A 213 4.18 7.69 9.24
C ARG A 213 4.96 8.27 10.41
N ARG A 214 5.69 9.34 10.20
CA ARG A 214 6.67 9.91 11.15
C ARG A 214 6.14 9.94 12.58
N GLU A 215 5.07 10.66 12.80
CA GLU A 215 4.48 10.85 14.13
C GLU A 215 3.79 9.58 14.64
N ALA A 216 3.04 8.91 13.79
CA ALA A 216 2.30 7.70 14.17
C ALA A 216 3.24 6.54 14.56
N ALA A 217 4.36 6.37 13.84
CA ALA A 217 5.35 5.35 14.16
C ALA A 217 6.08 5.65 15.46
N PHE A 218 6.50 6.90 15.64
CA PHE A 218 7.18 7.35 16.85
C PHE A 218 6.28 7.20 18.10
N LEU A 219 5.07 7.75 18.06
CA LEU A 219 4.10 7.62 19.15
C LEU A 219 3.72 6.16 19.40
N GLY A 220 3.46 5.40 18.34
CA GLY A 220 3.13 3.97 18.45
C GLY A 220 4.22 3.16 19.14
N SER A 221 5.49 3.53 18.92
CA SER A 221 6.61 2.94 19.65
C SER A 221 6.53 3.23 21.16
N TRP A 222 6.25 4.47 21.52
CA TRP A 222 6.07 4.86 22.92
C TRP A 222 4.84 4.21 23.56
N HIS A 223 3.73 4.11 22.83
CA HIS A 223 2.54 3.39 23.29
C HIS A 223 2.83 1.91 23.60
N LEU A 224 3.76 1.31 22.87
CA LEU A 224 4.12 -0.09 23.08
C LEU A 224 5.12 -0.28 24.22
N CYS A 225 6.10 0.62 24.38
CA CYS A 225 7.26 0.33 25.22
C CYS A 225 7.35 1.17 26.50
N LEU A 226 6.54 2.22 26.70
CA LEU A 226 6.67 3.15 27.81
C LEU A 226 6.72 2.45 29.17
N GLY A 227 5.76 1.57 29.46
CA GLY A 227 5.71 0.83 30.71
C GLY A 227 6.92 -0.08 30.91
N SER A 228 7.33 -0.80 29.87
CA SER A 228 8.52 -1.66 29.93
C SER A 228 9.80 -0.88 30.17
N VAL A 229 9.95 0.28 29.53
CA VAL A 229 11.08 1.17 29.73
C VAL A 229 11.09 1.72 31.16
N ALA A 230 9.94 2.18 31.65
CA ALA A 230 9.81 2.70 33.02
C ALA A 230 10.20 1.63 34.06
N VAL A 231 9.67 0.44 33.94
CA VAL A 231 10.01 -0.70 34.82
C VAL A 231 11.50 -1.04 34.74
N ALA A 232 12.07 -1.13 33.53
CA ALA A 232 13.49 -1.42 33.33
C ALA A 232 14.40 -0.37 33.98
N LEU A 233 13.99 0.91 33.90
CA LEU A 233 14.71 2.03 34.52
C LEU A 233 14.30 2.29 35.98
N ARG A 234 13.45 1.42 36.57
CA ARG A 234 13.00 1.45 37.97
C ARG A 234 12.18 2.69 38.33
N PHE A 235 11.49 3.27 37.39
CA PHE A 235 10.48 4.28 37.68
C PHE A 235 9.19 3.63 38.15
N VAL A 236 8.50 4.25 39.07
CA VAL A 236 7.24 3.75 39.63
C VAL A 236 6.01 4.38 38.98
N SER A 237 6.22 5.37 38.09
CA SER A 237 5.15 5.97 37.29
C SER A 237 5.70 6.50 35.96
N ALA A 238 4.80 6.67 34.99
CA ALA A 238 5.11 7.30 33.71
C ALA A 238 5.56 8.75 33.88
N ASP A 239 4.93 9.48 34.79
CA ASP A 239 5.30 10.86 35.09
C ASP A 239 6.72 10.99 35.59
N GLN A 240 7.16 10.13 36.50
CA GLN A 240 8.55 10.13 36.95
C GLN A 240 9.54 9.87 35.79
N LEU A 241 9.23 8.90 34.92
CA LEU A 241 10.04 8.65 33.73
C LEU A 241 10.09 9.88 32.84
N LEU A 242 8.94 10.49 32.52
CA LEU A 242 8.86 11.62 31.62
C LEU A 242 9.46 12.89 32.21
N GLN A 243 9.38 13.08 33.53
CA GLN A 243 10.07 14.18 34.23
C GLN A 243 11.58 14.00 34.23
N ALA A 244 12.04 12.77 34.46
CA ALA A 244 13.46 12.42 34.39
C ALA A 244 13.98 12.42 32.94
N ALA A 245 13.10 12.17 31.95
CA ALA A 245 13.48 12.16 30.56
C ALA A 245 14.02 13.51 30.12
N GLN A 246 15.10 13.48 29.37
CA GLN A 246 15.73 14.66 28.84
C GLN A 246 14.81 15.39 27.85
N ARG A 247 15.09 16.67 27.61
CA ARG A 247 14.36 17.50 26.65
C ARG A 247 14.29 16.86 25.25
N SER A 248 15.32 16.11 24.87
CA SER A 248 15.41 15.33 23.62
C SER A 248 14.33 14.25 23.46
N VAL A 249 13.69 13.81 24.54
CA VAL A 249 12.56 12.87 24.51
C VAL A 249 11.23 13.61 24.61
N ARG A 250 11.11 14.53 25.58
CA ARG A 250 9.84 15.24 25.86
C ARG A 250 9.39 16.15 24.72
N VAL A 251 10.32 16.87 24.09
CA VAL A 251 9.97 17.79 22.99
C VAL A 251 9.46 17.04 21.77
N PRO A 252 10.15 16.00 21.25
CA PRO A 252 9.60 15.21 20.15
C PRO A 252 8.27 14.53 20.46
N LEU A 253 8.06 14.04 21.69
CA LEU A 253 6.77 13.46 22.08
C LEU A 253 5.64 14.48 22.02
N ALA A 254 5.87 15.68 22.58
CA ALA A 254 4.89 16.76 22.54
C ALA A 254 4.61 17.24 21.12
N GLU A 255 5.65 17.36 20.28
CA GLU A 255 5.52 17.71 18.86
C GLU A 255 4.69 16.69 18.11
N ALA A 256 5.05 15.40 18.20
CA ALA A 256 4.35 14.34 17.53
C ALA A 256 2.89 14.25 17.96
N ALA A 257 2.61 14.33 19.27
CA ALA A 257 1.25 14.32 19.81
C ALA A 257 0.44 15.54 19.34
N SER A 258 1.06 16.72 19.25
CA SER A 258 0.43 17.93 18.72
C SER A 258 0.07 17.77 17.25
N THR A 259 0.99 17.25 16.44
CA THR A 259 0.77 17.04 15.01
C THR A 259 -0.34 16.01 14.75
N ILE A 260 -0.32 14.89 15.47
CA ILE A 260 -1.39 13.87 15.32
C ILE A 260 -2.75 14.46 15.72
N ARG A 261 -2.82 15.28 16.75
CA ARG A 261 -4.07 15.89 17.20
C ARG A 261 -4.75 16.78 16.15
N THR A 262 -3.99 17.35 15.23
CA THR A 262 -4.54 18.10 14.09
C THR A 262 -5.27 17.21 13.08
N MET A 263 -4.85 15.95 12.94
CA MET A 263 -5.43 14.97 12.01
C MET A 263 -6.46 14.06 12.70
N VAL A 264 -6.28 13.82 13.98
CA VAL A 264 -7.11 12.94 14.81
C VAL A 264 -7.66 13.73 16.00
N PRO A 265 -8.77 14.46 15.82
CA PRO A 265 -9.39 15.20 16.92
C PRO A 265 -9.71 14.27 18.09
N GLY A 266 -9.34 14.69 19.31
CA GLY A 266 -9.53 13.89 20.52
C GLY A 266 -8.38 12.94 20.87
N TYR A 267 -7.34 12.83 20.03
CA TYR A 267 -6.14 12.10 20.41
C TYR A 267 -5.47 12.73 21.63
N SER A 268 -5.17 11.93 22.64
CA SER A 268 -4.34 12.29 23.79
C SER A 268 -3.26 11.23 24.01
N PHE A 269 -2.06 11.69 24.37
CA PHE A 269 -1.01 10.81 24.84
C PHE A 269 -1.14 10.72 26.35
N ASP A 270 -1.74 9.61 26.84
CA ASP A 270 -1.93 9.32 28.25
C ASP A 270 -0.81 8.39 28.74
N ALA A 271 0.18 8.97 29.37
CA ALA A 271 1.35 8.25 29.82
C ALA A 271 1.06 7.28 30.96
N ASP A 272 0.13 7.62 31.86
CA ASP A 272 -0.21 6.77 33.00
C ASP A 272 -0.97 5.52 32.56
N ALA A 273 -1.94 5.67 31.65
CA ALA A 273 -2.63 4.53 31.07
C ALA A 273 -1.67 3.57 30.34
N LEU A 274 -0.67 4.13 29.62
CA LEU A 274 0.33 3.33 28.90
C LEU A 274 1.37 2.70 29.83
N PHE A 275 1.60 3.26 30.99
CA PHE A 275 2.45 2.65 31.99
C PHE A 275 1.82 1.36 32.54
N GLU A 276 0.50 1.36 32.73
CA GLU A 276 -0.25 0.20 33.24
C GLU A 276 -0.45 -0.87 32.15
N ALA A 277 -0.76 -0.46 30.92
CA ALA A 277 -1.06 -1.37 29.83
C ALA A 277 -0.50 -0.87 28.47
N PRO A 278 0.45 -1.61 27.86
CA PRO A 278 0.96 -1.26 26.53
C PRO A 278 -0.14 -1.39 25.47
N ASP A 279 -0.20 -0.43 24.54
CA ASP A 279 -1.13 -0.45 23.42
C ASP A 279 -0.42 -0.75 22.08
N ALA A 280 -0.36 -2.04 21.76
CA ALA A 280 0.30 -2.51 20.55
C ALA A 280 -0.44 -2.15 19.23
N LYS A 281 -1.73 -1.81 19.31
CA LYS A 281 -2.55 -1.49 18.12
C LYS A 281 -2.55 -0.02 17.77
N ARG A 282 -2.15 0.84 18.67
CA ARG A 282 -2.25 2.30 18.51
C ARG A 282 -1.56 2.83 17.26
N GLN A 283 -0.40 2.29 16.88
CA GLN A 283 0.26 2.71 15.65
C GLN A 283 -0.62 2.49 14.41
N SER A 284 -1.28 1.33 14.32
CA SER A 284 -2.17 1.02 13.18
C SER A 284 -3.38 1.94 13.16
N GLU A 285 -4.00 2.19 14.31
CA GLU A 285 -5.15 3.09 14.44
C GLU A 285 -4.79 4.54 14.05
N LEU A 286 -3.63 5.03 14.49
CA LEU A 286 -3.14 6.35 14.09
C LEU A 286 -2.86 6.43 12.59
N MET A 287 -2.29 5.38 12.00
CA MET A 287 -2.05 5.32 10.56
C MET A 287 -3.34 5.27 9.75
N GLU A 288 -4.34 4.52 10.18
CA GLU A 288 -5.67 4.50 9.54
C GLU A 288 -6.29 5.89 9.53
N ALA A 289 -6.22 6.61 10.64
CA ALA A 289 -6.73 7.98 10.73
C ALA A 289 -5.95 8.96 9.83
N VAL A 290 -4.62 8.84 9.76
CA VAL A 290 -3.78 9.63 8.84
C VAL A 290 -4.13 9.33 7.39
N HIS A 291 -4.28 8.06 7.03
CA HIS A 291 -4.68 7.67 5.68
C HIS A 291 -6.06 8.23 5.31
N ALA A 292 -7.05 8.12 6.21
CA ALA A 292 -8.38 8.68 5.98
C ALA A 292 -8.34 10.21 5.75
N ALA A 293 -7.53 10.93 6.52
CA ALA A 293 -7.34 12.37 6.31
C ALA A 293 -6.69 12.68 4.94
N LYS A 294 -5.71 11.88 4.50
CA LYS A 294 -5.07 12.04 3.19
C LYS A 294 -6.00 11.68 2.04
N GLU A 295 -6.80 10.64 2.20
CA GLU A 295 -7.86 10.29 1.24
C GLU A 295 -8.88 11.42 1.09
N ALA A 296 -9.35 11.99 2.20
CA ALA A 296 -10.28 13.10 2.16
C ALA A 296 -9.72 14.30 1.39
N ALA A 297 -8.45 14.66 1.64
CA ALA A 297 -7.77 15.74 0.94
C ALA A 297 -7.59 15.44 -0.56
N LEU A 298 -7.29 14.17 -0.92
CA LEU A 298 -7.21 13.74 -2.32
C LEU A 298 -8.55 13.89 -3.02
N VAL A 299 -9.63 13.41 -2.39
CA VAL A 299 -10.99 13.50 -2.94
C VAL A 299 -11.39 14.95 -3.18
N ASP A 300 -11.13 15.83 -2.23
CA ASP A 300 -11.38 17.24 -2.36
C ASP A 300 -10.62 17.85 -3.55
N ALA A 301 -9.32 17.54 -3.67
CA ALA A 301 -8.51 17.98 -4.80
C ALA A 301 -9.03 17.45 -6.16
N LEU A 302 -9.48 16.20 -6.21
CA LEU A 302 -10.04 15.60 -7.42
C LEU A 302 -11.39 16.24 -7.79
N TRP A 303 -12.24 16.58 -6.82
CA TRP A 303 -13.49 17.30 -7.04
C TRP A 303 -13.26 18.72 -7.55
N HIS A 304 -12.31 19.45 -6.97
CA HIS A 304 -11.97 20.80 -7.43
C HIS A 304 -11.45 20.81 -8.86
N LYS A 305 -10.66 19.80 -9.24
CA LYS A 305 -10.11 19.67 -10.60
C LYS A 305 -11.14 19.24 -11.63
N ASN A 306 -12.13 18.43 -11.22
CA ASN A 306 -13.16 17.89 -12.10
C ASN A 306 -14.54 17.85 -11.40
N PRO A 307 -15.32 18.95 -11.45
CA PRO A 307 -16.64 19.03 -10.80
C PRO A 307 -17.66 18.00 -11.31
N ARG A 308 -17.44 17.40 -12.49
CA ARG A 308 -18.26 16.29 -12.98
C ARG A 308 -18.03 14.98 -12.23
N GLY A 309 -16.97 14.92 -11.43
CA GLY A 309 -16.63 13.76 -10.63
C GLY A 309 -16.04 12.58 -11.41
N ASP A 310 -15.66 12.75 -12.69
CA ASP A 310 -15.09 11.67 -13.50
C ASP A 310 -13.82 11.09 -12.86
N ALA A 311 -12.93 11.97 -12.37
CA ALA A 311 -11.68 11.54 -11.72
C ALA A 311 -11.93 10.77 -10.41
N VAL A 312 -12.89 11.22 -9.60
CA VAL A 312 -13.28 10.54 -8.36
C VAL A 312 -13.94 9.20 -8.67
N ALA A 313 -14.84 9.17 -9.66
CA ALA A 313 -15.51 7.93 -10.06
C ALA A 313 -14.52 6.89 -10.60
N ALA A 314 -13.55 7.32 -11.41
CA ALA A 314 -12.50 6.46 -11.93
C ALA A 314 -11.62 5.90 -10.80
N ALA A 315 -11.14 6.75 -9.89
CA ALA A 315 -10.32 6.34 -8.75
C ALA A 315 -11.07 5.33 -7.85
N ARG A 316 -12.34 5.59 -7.53
CA ARG A 316 -13.18 4.68 -6.74
C ARG A 316 -13.48 3.35 -7.45
N SER A 317 -13.63 3.36 -8.77
CA SER A 317 -13.90 2.13 -9.51
C SER A 317 -12.71 1.19 -9.59
N SER A 318 -11.50 1.74 -9.47
CA SER A 318 -10.24 0.99 -9.46
C SER A 318 -9.77 0.64 -8.04
N GLY A 319 -10.46 1.13 -7.01
CA GLY A 319 -10.09 0.92 -5.61
C GLY A 319 -10.86 -0.20 -4.93
N GLY A 320 -10.51 -0.45 -3.68
CA GLY A 320 -11.16 -1.43 -2.82
C GLY A 320 -10.24 -2.56 -2.36
N PRO A 321 -10.72 -3.45 -1.48
CA PRO A 321 -9.89 -4.43 -0.78
C PRO A 321 -9.08 -5.36 -1.69
N HIS A 322 -9.57 -5.66 -2.88
CA HIS A 322 -8.96 -6.60 -3.83
C HIS A 322 -8.50 -5.94 -5.13
N ALA A 323 -8.64 -4.64 -5.25
CA ALA A 323 -8.33 -3.92 -6.50
C ALA A 323 -6.85 -4.03 -6.91
N ALA A 324 -5.96 -4.21 -5.95
CA ALA A 324 -4.52 -4.30 -6.14
C ALA A 324 -3.95 -5.72 -5.91
N ASP A 325 -4.78 -6.75 -5.84
CA ASP A 325 -4.32 -8.12 -5.59
C ASP A 325 -3.35 -8.63 -6.66
N TYR A 326 -3.43 -8.12 -7.89
CA TYR A 326 -2.46 -8.42 -8.95
C TYR A 326 -1.03 -7.95 -8.65
N LEU A 327 -0.86 -7.09 -7.66
CA LEU A 327 0.43 -6.60 -7.17
C LEU A 327 0.96 -7.38 -5.97
N LEU A 328 0.18 -8.31 -5.43
CA LEU A 328 0.61 -9.14 -4.32
C LEU A 328 1.55 -10.25 -4.83
N PRO A 329 2.59 -10.59 -4.08
CA PRO A 329 3.42 -11.73 -4.45
C PRO A 329 2.58 -13.00 -4.45
N PRO A 330 2.89 -13.97 -5.34
CA PRO A 330 2.23 -15.26 -5.32
C PRO A 330 2.42 -15.89 -3.95
N THR A 331 1.32 -16.35 -3.35
CA THR A 331 1.37 -17.07 -2.06
C THR A 331 2.18 -18.36 -2.24
N PRO A 332 3.05 -18.73 -1.29
CA PRO A 332 3.78 -20.00 -1.34
C PRO A 332 2.83 -21.17 -1.56
N ALA A 333 3.27 -22.17 -2.33
CA ALA A 333 2.54 -23.40 -2.54
C ALA A 333 2.19 -24.03 -1.18
N GLY A 334 0.89 -24.10 -0.84
CA GLY A 334 0.40 -24.57 0.46
C GLY A 334 -0.41 -23.52 1.23
N ALA A 335 -0.33 -22.25 0.93
CA ALA A 335 -1.37 -21.31 1.29
C ALA A 335 -2.58 -21.58 0.39
N ALA A 336 -3.78 -21.65 0.99
CA ALA A 336 -5.02 -22.04 0.35
C ALA A 336 -5.10 -21.64 -1.13
N ALA A 337 -5.39 -22.60 -1.99
CA ALA A 337 -5.38 -22.51 -3.43
C ALA A 337 -6.25 -21.33 -3.94
N GLY A 338 -5.72 -20.15 -4.04
CA GLY A 338 -6.51 -19.00 -4.45
C GLY A 338 -5.72 -17.81 -4.98
N THR A 339 -4.45 -17.74 -4.67
CA THR A 339 -3.61 -16.61 -5.07
C THR A 339 -2.44 -17.04 -5.95
N LYS A 340 -2.71 -17.73 -7.07
CA LYS A 340 -1.80 -17.55 -8.19
C LYS A 340 -1.90 -16.08 -8.56
N ALA A 341 -0.76 -15.38 -8.50
CA ALA A 341 -0.64 -14.07 -9.08
C ALA A 341 -1.37 -14.08 -10.43
N LEU A 342 -2.25 -13.14 -10.64
CA LEU A 342 -2.83 -12.90 -11.94
C LEU A 342 -1.65 -12.87 -12.89
N GLY A 343 -1.48 -13.85 -13.75
CA GLY A 343 -0.27 -14.02 -14.58
C GLY A 343 -0.19 -12.97 -15.67
N LEU A 344 -0.30 -11.68 -15.26
CA LEU A 344 -0.21 -10.56 -16.18
C LEU A 344 1.12 -10.57 -16.91
N THR A 345 1.10 -10.32 -18.19
CA THR A 345 2.28 -9.99 -18.97
C THR A 345 2.83 -8.65 -18.51
N GLU A 346 4.07 -8.31 -18.90
CA GLU A 346 4.67 -7.02 -18.58
C GLU A 346 3.79 -5.86 -19.06
N ASP A 347 3.31 -5.92 -20.30
CA ASP A 347 2.48 -4.87 -20.87
C ASP A 347 1.14 -4.71 -20.14
N GLU A 348 0.50 -5.82 -19.81
CA GLU A 348 -0.76 -5.81 -19.03
C GLU A 348 -0.55 -5.23 -17.64
N GLY A 349 0.55 -5.58 -16.98
CA GLY A 349 0.90 -5.06 -15.66
C GLY A 349 1.13 -3.55 -15.68
N VAL A 350 1.88 -3.05 -16.66
CA VAL A 350 2.12 -1.60 -16.85
C VAL A 350 0.82 -0.87 -17.17
N VAL A 351 -0.02 -1.43 -18.05
CA VAL A 351 -1.34 -0.84 -18.37
C VAL A 351 -2.22 -0.77 -17.14
N ALA A 352 -2.29 -1.84 -16.34
CA ALA A 352 -3.06 -1.86 -15.11
C ALA A 352 -2.58 -0.78 -14.12
N MET A 353 -1.28 -0.72 -13.84
CA MET A 353 -0.71 0.28 -12.94
C MET A 353 -0.96 1.72 -13.39
N ARG A 354 -0.86 1.98 -14.71
CA ARG A 354 -1.13 3.31 -15.27
C ARG A 354 -2.61 3.67 -15.19
N ALA A 355 -3.49 2.72 -15.50
CA ALA A 355 -4.94 2.91 -15.41
C ALA A 355 -5.35 3.26 -13.97
N ASP A 356 -4.85 2.53 -13.00
CA ASP A 356 -5.16 2.74 -11.59
C ASP A 356 -4.67 4.11 -11.07
N LEU A 357 -3.49 4.52 -11.46
CA LEU A 357 -2.94 5.83 -11.11
C LEU A 357 -3.48 6.96 -12.00
N GLN A 358 -4.34 6.64 -12.97
CA GLN A 358 -4.83 7.59 -13.97
C GLN A 358 -3.69 8.31 -14.70
N VAL A 359 -2.62 7.57 -14.99
CA VAL A 359 -1.45 8.07 -15.72
C VAL A 359 -1.67 7.90 -17.21
N PRO A 360 -1.41 8.91 -18.04
CA PRO A 360 -1.48 8.79 -19.49
C PRO A 360 -0.62 7.65 -20.04
N PHE A 361 -0.99 7.07 -21.18
CA PHE A 361 -0.28 5.97 -21.84
C PHE A 361 0.68 6.44 -22.95
N PRO A 362 1.80 7.12 -22.66
CA PRO A 362 2.65 7.72 -23.69
C PRO A 362 3.34 6.67 -24.58
N ALA A 363 3.59 5.46 -24.05
CA ALA A 363 4.19 4.37 -24.84
C ALA A 363 3.29 3.91 -26.00
N TYR A 364 1.97 4.07 -25.86
CA TYR A 364 1.00 3.73 -26.91
C TYR A 364 0.72 4.88 -27.87
N LEU A 365 1.00 6.11 -27.47
CA LEU A 365 0.79 7.28 -28.34
C LEU A 365 1.54 7.20 -29.66
N PRO A 366 2.86 6.90 -29.75
CA PRO A 366 3.55 6.80 -31.01
C PRO A 366 3.11 5.60 -31.87
N ARG A 367 2.79 4.46 -31.23
CA ARG A 367 2.24 3.29 -31.93
C ARG A 367 0.81 3.56 -32.40
N PHE A 368 0.02 4.14 -31.52
CA PHE A 368 -1.34 4.56 -31.76
C PHE A 368 -1.41 5.64 -32.87
N GLN A 369 -0.50 6.61 -32.87
CA GLN A 369 -0.38 7.62 -33.92
C GLN A 369 0.12 7.04 -35.26
N ARG A 370 1.05 6.08 -35.22
CA ARG A 370 1.56 5.40 -36.44
C ARG A 370 0.50 4.51 -37.07
N GLU A 371 -0.28 3.79 -36.28
CA GLU A 371 -1.29 2.87 -36.78
C GLU A 371 -2.58 3.59 -37.21
N ARG A 372 -2.89 4.76 -36.68
CA ARG A 372 -4.16 5.47 -36.87
C ARG A 372 -4.08 6.79 -37.64
N GLY A 373 -2.89 7.22 -37.97
CA GLY A 373 -2.66 8.47 -38.70
C GLY A 373 -2.99 9.75 -37.91
N PRO A 374 -2.91 10.93 -38.57
CA PRO A 374 -3.01 12.22 -37.87
C PRO A 374 -4.39 12.57 -37.34
N ALA A 375 -5.45 11.87 -37.74
CA ALA A 375 -6.82 12.23 -37.39
C ALA A 375 -7.27 11.79 -35.99
N GLN A 376 -6.44 11.04 -35.27
CA GLN A 376 -6.73 10.56 -33.88
C GLN A 376 -8.18 10.10 -33.69
N GLN A 377 -8.68 9.31 -34.60
CA GLN A 377 -10.02 8.73 -34.54
C GLN A 377 -9.97 7.24 -34.21
N CYS A 378 -10.97 6.76 -33.51
CA CYS A 378 -11.13 5.34 -33.26
C CYS A 378 -11.39 4.60 -34.57
N ASN A 379 -10.52 3.67 -34.92
CA ASN A 379 -10.60 2.87 -36.16
C ASN A 379 -11.23 1.50 -35.96
N HIS A 380 -11.86 1.22 -34.81
CA HIS A 380 -12.61 -0.01 -34.62
C HIS A 380 -13.72 -0.11 -35.67
N GLN A 381 -13.76 -1.23 -36.38
CA GLN A 381 -14.75 -1.47 -37.43
C GLN A 381 -15.96 -2.20 -36.87
N TYR A 382 -17.12 -1.85 -37.39
CA TYR A 382 -18.31 -2.66 -37.18
C TYR A 382 -18.11 -4.03 -37.86
N SER A 383 -18.55 -5.11 -37.21
CA SER A 383 -18.39 -6.51 -37.67
C SER A 383 -19.03 -6.78 -39.05
N GLN A 384 -19.89 -5.93 -39.53
CA GLN A 384 -20.59 -6.06 -40.80
C GLN A 384 -20.47 -4.73 -41.60
N GLY A 385 -19.30 -4.47 -42.16
CA GLY A 385 -19.17 -3.35 -43.08
C GLY A 385 -17.86 -2.57 -42.96
N SER A 386 -17.68 -1.61 -43.88
CA SER A 386 -16.53 -0.70 -43.92
C SER A 386 -16.62 0.46 -42.93
N THR A 387 -17.69 0.55 -42.15
CA THR A 387 -17.90 1.66 -41.23
C THR A 387 -17.04 1.52 -39.99
N ILE A 388 -16.19 2.51 -39.75
CA ILE A 388 -15.39 2.63 -38.53
C ILE A 388 -16.12 3.47 -37.48
N CYS A 389 -15.72 3.32 -36.22
CA CYS A 389 -16.26 4.11 -35.11
C CYS A 389 -16.11 5.62 -35.37
N GLY A 390 -14.96 6.06 -35.87
CA GLY A 390 -14.71 7.46 -36.20
C GLY A 390 -14.72 8.43 -35.02
N HIS A 391 -14.95 7.92 -33.78
CA HIS A 391 -14.97 8.78 -32.60
C HIS A 391 -13.63 9.50 -32.43
N SER A 392 -13.67 10.82 -32.24
CA SER A 392 -12.46 11.58 -31.95
C SER A 392 -11.85 11.11 -30.63
N LEU A 393 -10.55 10.81 -30.68
CA LEU A 393 -9.75 10.47 -29.50
C LEU A 393 -9.15 11.72 -28.86
N THR A 394 -9.74 12.88 -29.12
CA THR A 394 -9.42 14.13 -28.44
C THR A 394 -10.48 14.44 -27.39
N GLN A 395 -10.04 14.90 -26.23
CA GLN A 395 -10.92 15.41 -25.20
C GLN A 395 -11.52 16.77 -25.59
N ALA A 396 -12.59 17.20 -24.93
CA ALA A 396 -13.10 18.57 -25.07
C ALA A 396 -11.97 19.57 -24.78
N GLY A 397 -11.64 20.40 -25.77
CA GLY A 397 -10.47 21.30 -25.72
C GLY A 397 -9.29 20.89 -26.59
N GLY A 398 -9.39 19.80 -27.39
CA GLY A 398 -8.37 19.38 -28.35
C GLY A 398 -7.23 18.54 -27.79
N ALA A 399 -7.23 18.22 -26.47
CA ALA A 399 -6.25 17.31 -25.87
C ALA A 399 -6.51 15.84 -26.30
N PRO A 400 -5.47 15.04 -26.57
CA PRO A 400 -5.63 13.63 -26.91
C PRO A 400 -6.26 12.83 -25.75
N ASP A 401 -7.04 11.79 -26.08
CA ASP A 401 -7.57 10.81 -25.09
C ASP A 401 -6.46 9.87 -24.65
N VAL A 402 -5.52 10.42 -23.93
CA VAL A 402 -4.33 9.69 -23.43
C VAL A 402 -4.67 8.69 -22.33
N ASP A 403 -5.83 8.85 -21.70
CA ASP A 403 -6.31 7.97 -20.61
C ASP A 403 -6.99 6.70 -21.15
N GLY A 404 -7.15 6.58 -22.47
CA GLY A 404 -7.79 5.42 -23.10
C GLY A 404 -9.28 5.28 -22.78
N LYS A 405 -9.97 6.33 -22.32
CA LYS A 405 -11.38 6.28 -21.91
C LYS A 405 -12.29 5.79 -23.02
N HIS A 406 -12.10 6.30 -24.25
CA HIS A 406 -12.89 5.84 -25.36
C HIS A 406 -12.62 4.35 -25.69
N ALA A 407 -11.38 3.90 -25.63
CA ALA A 407 -11.04 2.50 -25.86
C ALA A 407 -11.73 1.55 -24.86
N GLN A 408 -11.89 2.00 -23.61
CA GLN A 408 -12.64 1.26 -22.59
C GLN A 408 -14.16 1.27 -22.80
N GLN A 409 -14.69 2.24 -23.54
CA GLN A 409 -16.12 2.45 -23.74
C GLN A 409 -16.59 2.14 -25.15
N CYS A 410 -15.68 1.91 -26.10
CA CYS A 410 -16.03 1.68 -27.49
C CYS A 410 -16.85 0.41 -27.66
N ASN A 411 -18.07 0.56 -28.21
CA ASN A 411 -18.98 -0.53 -28.46
C ASN A 411 -18.87 -1.08 -29.89
N VAL A 412 -18.02 -0.49 -30.71
CA VAL A 412 -17.87 -0.84 -32.11
C VAL A 412 -17.03 -2.10 -32.26
N GLY A 413 -17.39 -2.96 -33.21
CA GLY A 413 -16.63 -4.18 -33.54
C GLY A 413 -16.75 -5.30 -32.50
N GLY A 414 -17.79 -5.29 -31.66
CA GLY A 414 -18.00 -6.35 -30.67
C GLY A 414 -16.97 -6.32 -29.50
N LEU A 415 -16.28 -5.21 -29.31
CA LEU A 415 -15.27 -5.12 -28.25
C LEU A 415 -15.82 -5.27 -26.83
N VAL A 416 -17.10 -4.87 -26.61
CA VAL A 416 -17.77 -5.10 -25.33
C VAL A 416 -17.95 -6.60 -25.12
N ASP A 417 -18.43 -7.29 -26.14
CA ASP A 417 -18.62 -8.75 -26.10
C ASP A 417 -17.27 -9.49 -26.00
N ALA A 418 -16.26 -9.03 -26.73
CA ALA A 418 -14.92 -9.60 -26.65
C ALA A 418 -14.30 -9.47 -25.24
N ARG A 419 -14.46 -8.29 -24.59
CA ARG A 419 -14.02 -8.10 -23.20
C ARG A 419 -14.83 -8.95 -22.22
N HIS A 420 -16.13 -9.01 -22.40
CA HIS A 420 -17.02 -9.85 -21.59
C HIS A 420 -16.63 -11.34 -21.72
N ASN A 421 -16.53 -11.83 -22.94
CA ASN A 421 -16.14 -13.21 -23.21
C ASN A 421 -14.73 -13.53 -22.70
N GLY A 422 -13.79 -12.61 -22.87
CA GLY A 422 -12.42 -12.77 -22.34
C GLY A 422 -12.41 -12.91 -20.81
N LEU A 423 -13.18 -12.09 -20.10
CA LEU A 423 -13.31 -12.17 -18.64
C LEU A 423 -14.02 -13.45 -18.20
N ARG A 424 -15.09 -13.85 -18.89
CA ARG A 424 -15.81 -15.12 -18.67
C ARG A 424 -14.89 -16.32 -18.82
N ASP A 425 -14.17 -16.41 -19.94
CA ASP A 425 -13.30 -17.54 -20.27
C ASP A 425 -12.08 -17.58 -19.33
N TRP A 426 -11.56 -16.42 -18.95
CA TRP A 426 -10.54 -16.31 -17.91
C TRP A 426 -11.05 -16.86 -16.56
N LEU A 427 -12.25 -16.46 -16.13
CA LEU A 427 -12.86 -16.91 -14.87
C LEU A 427 -13.04 -18.44 -14.88
N LYS A 428 -13.55 -19.02 -15.98
CA LYS A 428 -13.64 -20.48 -16.13
C LYS A 428 -12.27 -21.14 -15.98
N SER A 429 -11.26 -20.63 -16.68
CA SER A 429 -9.89 -21.16 -16.61
C SER A 429 -9.33 -21.09 -15.21
N TRP A 430 -9.54 -19.97 -14.51
CA TRP A 430 -9.10 -19.76 -13.14
C TRP A 430 -9.80 -20.74 -12.17
N LEU A 431 -11.11 -20.88 -12.25
CA LEU A 431 -11.89 -21.83 -11.44
C LEU A 431 -11.37 -23.27 -11.63
N ARG A 432 -11.05 -23.68 -12.86
CA ARG A 432 -10.54 -25.02 -13.13
C ARG A 432 -9.10 -25.23 -12.68
N SER A 433 -8.22 -24.28 -12.99
CA SER A 433 -6.77 -24.45 -12.81
C SER A 433 -6.28 -24.07 -11.42
N VAL A 434 -6.94 -23.14 -10.75
CA VAL A 434 -6.53 -22.58 -9.46
C VAL A 434 -7.43 -23.06 -8.33
N CYS A 435 -8.75 -22.96 -8.51
CA CYS A 435 -9.71 -23.40 -7.50
C CYS A 435 -10.02 -24.91 -7.60
N HIS A 436 -9.54 -25.58 -8.66
CA HIS A 436 -9.75 -27.01 -8.93
C HIS A 436 -11.22 -27.42 -9.15
N TYR A 437 -12.11 -26.48 -9.44
CA TYR A 437 -13.49 -26.76 -9.83
C TYR A 437 -13.56 -27.26 -11.27
N THR A 438 -13.30 -28.54 -11.48
CA THR A 438 -13.25 -29.17 -12.84
C THR A 438 -14.58 -29.11 -13.56
N SER A 439 -15.68 -28.96 -12.82
CA SER A 439 -17.05 -28.80 -13.34
C SER A 439 -17.35 -27.41 -13.93
N ALA A 440 -16.42 -26.44 -13.84
CA ALA A 440 -16.65 -25.09 -14.34
C ALA A 440 -16.91 -25.08 -15.86
N GLU A 441 -18.06 -24.58 -16.28
CA GLU A 441 -18.51 -24.45 -17.67
C GLU A 441 -19.01 -23.05 -17.97
N THR A 442 -19.03 -22.68 -19.26
CA THR A 442 -19.56 -21.38 -19.72
C THR A 442 -20.93 -21.55 -20.37
N GLU A 443 -21.71 -20.46 -20.35
CA GLU A 443 -23.00 -20.34 -21.06
C GLU A 443 -24.04 -21.36 -20.60
N GLN A 444 -24.21 -21.46 -19.28
CA GLN A 444 -25.22 -22.34 -18.70
C GLN A 444 -26.62 -21.77 -18.89
N HIS A 445 -27.48 -22.46 -19.64
CA HIS A 445 -28.89 -22.11 -19.78
C HIS A 445 -29.70 -22.66 -18.60
N VAL A 446 -30.40 -21.77 -17.88
CA VAL A 446 -31.27 -22.12 -16.75
C VAL A 446 -32.72 -21.94 -17.19
N LYS A 447 -33.30 -23.02 -17.72
CA LYS A 447 -34.67 -22.99 -18.32
C LYS A 447 -35.74 -22.51 -17.37
N GLU A 448 -35.60 -22.78 -16.09
CA GLU A 448 -36.54 -22.38 -15.03
C GLU A 448 -36.60 -20.86 -14.87
N TRP A 449 -35.59 -20.14 -15.35
CA TRP A 449 -35.53 -18.68 -15.28
C TRP A 449 -35.88 -18.00 -16.61
N ASP A 450 -36.25 -18.76 -17.64
CA ASP A 450 -36.72 -18.22 -18.91
C ASP A 450 -37.97 -17.38 -18.69
N ARG A 451 -38.04 -16.27 -19.40
CA ARG A 451 -39.21 -15.35 -19.30
C ARG A 451 -39.75 -15.01 -20.67
N TRP A 452 -41.05 -14.94 -20.73
CA TRP A 452 -41.71 -14.34 -21.88
C TRP A 452 -41.61 -12.84 -21.81
N VAL A 453 -41.05 -12.22 -22.83
CA VAL A 453 -40.88 -10.78 -22.95
C VAL A 453 -41.44 -10.31 -24.28
N GLN A 454 -41.87 -9.05 -24.34
CA GLN A 454 -42.35 -8.50 -25.61
C GLN A 454 -41.18 -8.40 -26.59
N ALA A 455 -41.34 -8.95 -27.79
CA ALA A 455 -40.34 -8.94 -28.86
C ALA A 455 -40.05 -7.50 -29.31
N LYS A 456 -38.82 -7.26 -29.71
CA LYS A 456 -38.37 -5.98 -30.28
C LYS A 456 -37.82 -6.20 -31.69
N ASP A 457 -37.98 -5.21 -32.55
CA ASP A 457 -37.38 -5.20 -33.88
C ASP A 457 -35.86 -4.88 -33.82
N ALA A 458 -35.21 -4.87 -34.95
CA ALA A 458 -33.79 -4.55 -35.08
C ALA A 458 -33.41 -3.13 -34.57
N ASN A 459 -34.40 -2.24 -34.49
CA ASN A 459 -34.24 -0.87 -33.98
C ASN A 459 -34.61 -0.74 -32.49
N GLY A 460 -34.91 -1.86 -31.81
CA GLY A 460 -35.29 -1.88 -30.39
C GLY A 460 -36.75 -1.48 -30.13
N ARG A 461 -37.57 -1.32 -31.15
CA ARG A 461 -39.01 -0.98 -31.01
C ARG A 461 -39.81 -2.23 -30.72
N LEU A 462 -40.82 -2.08 -29.86
CA LEU A 462 -41.70 -3.18 -29.49
C LEU A 462 -42.50 -3.69 -30.70
N LYS A 463 -42.48 -5.00 -30.91
CA LYS A 463 -43.24 -5.68 -31.97
C LYS A 463 -44.63 -6.00 -31.51
N PHE A 464 -45.53 -5.92 -32.47
CA PHE A 464 -46.94 -6.28 -32.31
C PHE A 464 -47.36 -7.12 -33.50
N THR A 465 -48.25 -8.09 -33.27
CA THR A 465 -48.95 -8.84 -34.31
C THR A 465 -50.44 -8.52 -34.29
N THR A 466 -51.11 -8.62 -35.44
CA THR A 466 -52.55 -8.43 -35.51
C THR A 466 -53.21 -9.79 -35.48
N VAL A 467 -54.05 -10.02 -34.50
CA VAL A 467 -54.85 -11.24 -34.35
C VAL A 467 -56.30 -10.92 -34.63
N ASN A 468 -56.93 -11.68 -35.50
CA ASN A 468 -58.36 -11.55 -35.78
C ASN A 468 -59.15 -12.19 -34.63
N THR A 469 -59.87 -11.39 -33.89
CA THR A 469 -60.79 -11.84 -32.85
C THR A 469 -62.27 -11.71 -33.35
N PRO A 470 -63.23 -12.36 -32.69
CA PRO A 470 -64.63 -12.18 -33.02
C PRO A 470 -65.10 -10.73 -32.96
N GLU A 471 -64.44 -9.89 -32.25
CA GLU A 471 -64.69 -8.46 -32.06
C GLU A 471 -63.96 -7.58 -33.09
N GLY A 472 -63.17 -8.20 -34.00
CA GLY A 472 -62.36 -7.53 -35.01
C GLY A 472 -60.85 -7.70 -34.81
N PRO A 473 -60.07 -7.15 -35.75
CA PRO A 473 -58.59 -7.28 -35.67
C PRO A 473 -58.03 -6.49 -34.48
N GLN A 474 -57.41 -7.19 -33.57
CA GLN A 474 -56.74 -6.61 -32.41
C GLN A 474 -55.21 -6.70 -32.53
N ARG A 475 -54.52 -5.62 -32.13
CA ARG A 475 -53.08 -5.54 -32.10
C ARG A 475 -52.59 -6.03 -30.76
N VAL A 476 -51.96 -7.21 -30.75
CA VAL A 476 -51.42 -7.83 -29.54
C VAL A 476 -49.87 -7.81 -29.53
N PRO A 477 -49.23 -7.71 -28.36
CA PRO A 477 -47.78 -7.79 -28.27
C PRO A 477 -47.25 -9.12 -28.80
N GLU A 478 -46.27 -9.06 -29.68
CA GLU A 478 -45.50 -10.26 -30.07
C GLU A 478 -44.59 -10.63 -28.93
N MET A 479 -44.70 -11.84 -28.39
CA MET A 479 -43.91 -12.33 -27.27
C MET A 479 -42.82 -13.23 -27.77
N THR A 480 -41.67 -13.15 -27.13
CA THR A 480 -40.50 -14.05 -27.34
C THR A 480 -39.98 -14.55 -26.00
N VAL A 481 -39.37 -15.70 -26.01
CA VAL A 481 -38.66 -16.21 -24.82
C VAL A 481 -37.36 -15.49 -24.69
N TRP A 482 -37.13 -14.90 -23.53
CA TRP A 482 -35.81 -14.45 -23.12
C TRP A 482 -35.15 -15.57 -22.34
N ALA A 483 -34.13 -16.23 -22.96
CA ALA A 483 -33.41 -17.32 -22.36
C ALA A 483 -32.47 -16.80 -21.26
N ALA A 484 -32.52 -17.42 -20.08
CA ALA A 484 -31.63 -17.10 -18.97
C ALA A 484 -30.32 -17.89 -19.14
N VAL A 485 -29.35 -17.27 -19.81
CA VAL A 485 -28.00 -17.84 -19.97
C VAL A 485 -27.04 -17.15 -19.01
N LEU A 486 -26.37 -17.92 -18.17
CA LEU A 486 -25.38 -17.46 -17.21
C LEU A 486 -23.97 -17.74 -17.72
N ASP A 487 -23.05 -16.84 -17.43
CA ASP A 487 -21.72 -16.83 -18.03
C ASP A 487 -20.86 -18.02 -17.62
N VAL A 488 -20.87 -18.37 -16.31
CA VAL A 488 -20.10 -19.49 -15.76
C VAL A 488 -20.93 -20.24 -14.73
N SER A 489 -20.83 -21.57 -14.74
CA SER A 489 -21.38 -22.42 -13.68
C SER A 489 -20.31 -23.40 -13.19
N PHE A 490 -20.37 -23.78 -11.91
CA PHE A 490 -19.53 -24.83 -11.34
C PHE A 490 -20.21 -25.43 -10.11
N THR A 491 -19.73 -26.60 -9.70
CA THR A 491 -20.16 -27.23 -8.45
C THR A 491 -19.12 -26.91 -7.39
N ASP A 492 -19.56 -26.36 -6.24
CA ASP A 492 -18.70 -26.05 -5.10
C ASP A 492 -18.31 -27.29 -4.29
N ASP A 493 -17.52 -27.09 -3.23
CA ASP A 493 -17.03 -28.17 -2.38
C ASP A 493 -18.16 -28.86 -1.56
N GLU A 494 -19.31 -28.22 -1.42
CA GLU A 494 -20.50 -28.73 -0.73
C GLU A 494 -21.46 -29.46 -1.70
N GLY A 495 -21.13 -29.51 -2.99
CA GLY A 495 -21.94 -30.09 -4.04
C GLY A 495 -23.03 -29.16 -4.57
N GLY A 496 -23.03 -27.90 -4.16
CA GLY A 496 -23.96 -26.87 -4.61
C GLY A 496 -23.62 -26.35 -6.02
N LEU A 497 -24.65 -26.17 -6.87
CA LEU A 497 -24.46 -25.52 -8.17
C LEU A 497 -24.33 -24.02 -8.00
N VAL A 498 -23.19 -23.47 -8.33
CA VAL A 498 -22.92 -22.03 -8.34
C VAL A 498 -23.07 -21.49 -9.76
N LEU A 499 -23.85 -20.45 -9.91
CA LEU A 499 -24.14 -19.77 -11.18
C LEU A 499 -23.60 -18.34 -11.13
N VAL A 500 -22.74 -17.98 -12.08
CA VAL A 500 -22.08 -16.67 -12.13
C VAL A 500 -22.45 -15.95 -13.41
N ASP A 501 -22.89 -14.70 -13.27
CA ASP A 501 -23.15 -13.80 -14.39
C ASP A 501 -22.14 -12.64 -14.33
N VAL A 502 -21.18 -12.66 -15.24
CA VAL A 502 -20.06 -11.70 -15.32
C VAL A 502 -20.56 -10.37 -15.90
N SER A 503 -20.12 -9.27 -15.34
CA SER A 503 -20.44 -7.94 -15.87
C SER A 503 -19.23 -7.03 -15.84
N TYR A 504 -19.02 -6.33 -16.92
CA TYR A 504 -18.15 -5.16 -16.96
C TYR A 504 -19.00 -3.88 -16.84
N THR A 505 -18.65 -3.01 -15.91
CA THR A 505 -19.30 -1.70 -15.76
C THR A 505 -18.26 -0.59 -15.70
N ASN A 506 -18.53 0.49 -16.41
CA ASN A 506 -17.68 1.69 -16.34
C ASN A 506 -18.33 2.71 -15.41
N ALA A 507 -17.56 3.19 -14.42
CA ALA A 507 -18.03 4.21 -13.49
C ALA A 507 -18.20 5.58 -14.15
N CYS A 508 -17.40 5.87 -15.19
CA CYS A 508 -17.50 7.09 -15.99
C CYS A 508 -18.40 6.82 -17.20
N THR A 509 -19.59 7.39 -17.22
CA THR A 509 -20.54 7.23 -18.29
C THR A 509 -20.71 8.55 -19.07
N PRO A 510 -21.27 8.54 -20.31
CA PRO A 510 -21.66 9.77 -21.00
C PRO A 510 -22.71 10.59 -20.23
N ASP A 511 -23.52 9.92 -19.39
CA ASP A 511 -24.53 10.54 -18.52
C ASP A 511 -23.84 11.15 -17.29
N ALA A 512 -23.79 12.48 -17.22
CA ALA A 512 -23.13 13.23 -16.16
C ALA A 512 -23.75 12.94 -14.77
N ASP A 513 -25.06 12.76 -14.68
CA ASP A 513 -25.75 12.49 -13.41
C ASP A 513 -25.42 11.09 -12.87
N LYS A 514 -25.28 10.11 -13.77
CA LYS A 514 -24.84 8.76 -13.39
C LYS A 514 -23.38 8.78 -12.91
N THR A 515 -22.49 9.45 -13.65
CA THR A 515 -21.08 9.61 -13.25
C THR A 515 -20.99 10.30 -11.90
N LEU A 516 -21.75 11.36 -11.66
CA LEU A 516 -21.77 12.07 -10.39
C LEU A 516 -22.25 11.19 -9.24
N ARG A 517 -23.28 10.36 -9.44
CA ARG A 517 -23.72 9.38 -8.43
C ARG A 517 -22.63 8.34 -8.13
N ASN A 518 -21.96 7.83 -9.16
CA ASN A 518 -20.86 6.88 -9.01
C ASN A 518 -19.67 7.49 -8.25
N ALA A 519 -19.38 8.77 -8.50
CA ALA A 519 -18.31 9.50 -7.80
C ALA A 519 -18.61 9.72 -6.30
N ARG A 520 -19.88 9.88 -5.93
CA ARG A 520 -20.30 10.13 -4.54
C ARG A 520 -20.28 8.88 -3.65
N THR A 521 -20.39 7.70 -4.24
CA THR A 521 -20.53 6.45 -3.48
C THR A 521 -19.62 5.37 -4.06
N ALA A 522 -18.71 4.85 -3.27
CA ALA A 522 -17.84 3.75 -3.65
C ALA A 522 -18.65 2.52 -4.09
N GLY A 523 -18.24 1.86 -5.16
CA GLY A 523 -18.90 0.68 -5.69
C GLY A 523 -20.31 0.90 -6.27
N LYS A 524 -20.78 2.16 -6.37
CA LYS A 524 -22.17 2.45 -6.81
C LYS A 524 -22.48 1.90 -8.19
N ALA A 525 -21.56 2.02 -9.14
CA ALA A 525 -21.75 1.50 -10.49
C ALA A 525 -21.94 -0.03 -10.49
N ALA A 526 -21.13 -0.73 -9.74
CA ALA A 526 -21.22 -2.19 -9.58
C ALA A 526 -22.50 -2.61 -8.85
N SER A 527 -22.85 -1.89 -7.77
CA SER A 527 -24.09 -2.14 -7.01
C SER A 527 -25.34 -2.00 -7.88
N VAL A 528 -25.45 -0.90 -8.65
CA VAL A 528 -26.59 -0.70 -9.58
C VAL A 528 -26.66 -1.85 -10.59
N ARG A 529 -25.53 -2.27 -11.13
CA ARG A 529 -25.50 -3.38 -12.08
C ARG A 529 -25.88 -4.71 -11.43
N ALA A 530 -25.44 -4.96 -10.20
CA ALA A 530 -25.84 -6.14 -9.43
C ALA A 530 -27.34 -6.16 -9.16
N ASP A 531 -27.95 -5.00 -8.82
CA ASP A 531 -29.40 -4.89 -8.60
C ASP A 531 -30.20 -5.10 -9.88
N GLU A 532 -29.71 -4.61 -11.03
CA GLU A 532 -30.31 -4.89 -12.34
C GLU A 532 -30.31 -6.40 -12.63
N LYS A 533 -29.20 -7.09 -12.30
CA LYS A 533 -29.09 -8.54 -12.49
C LYS A 533 -29.97 -9.32 -11.52
N ARG A 534 -30.02 -8.94 -10.23
CA ARG A 534 -30.94 -9.56 -9.26
C ARG A 534 -32.43 -9.43 -9.66
N LYS A 535 -32.79 -8.32 -10.32
CA LYS A 535 -34.13 -8.17 -10.89
C LYS A 535 -34.35 -9.04 -12.12
N ARG A 536 -33.30 -9.37 -12.83
CA ARG A 536 -33.33 -10.20 -14.02
C ARG A 536 -33.41 -11.69 -13.68
N TYR A 537 -32.67 -12.10 -12.67
CA TYR A 537 -32.63 -13.48 -12.18
C TYR A 537 -33.27 -13.55 -10.81
N PRO A 538 -34.19 -14.48 -10.56
CA PRO A 538 -34.92 -14.62 -9.29
C PRO A 538 -34.02 -15.00 -8.12
#